data_42c0382a99cd60db174118013d8f2e4a
#
_entry.id   42c0382a99cd60db174118013d8f2e4a
#
_cell.length_a   1.000
_cell.length_b   1.000
_cell.length_c   1.000
_cell.angle_alpha   90.00
_cell.angle_beta   90.00
_cell.angle_gamma   90.00
#
_symmetry.space_group_name_H-M   'P 1'
#
loop_
_entity.id
_entity.type
_entity.pdbx_description
1 polymer ?
#
loop_
_entity_poly.entity_id
_entity_poly.type
_entity_poly.pdbx_seq_one_letter_code
_entity_poly.pdbx_strand_id
1 'polypeptide(L)'
;GCQDGPIRTIVREAKKTDAILKFVDKERLNQLTNEHHQGVVAIVAAYEYGTIEDLFKRAEEKGEDPFFILLDGIEDPHNLGAIIRTANLAGAHGVIIPKHRAVGITPTVAKTSAGAINYTPVVKVTNIGKTMDELKERGMWFACADMDGEVIYRQNLTGSIGLVIGNEGSGVSRLVKEKCDFISSIPMKGDIDSLNASVAAGVLAFEVVRQRLGK
;
A
#
# COMPACT_ATOMS: atom_id res chain seq x y z
N GLY A 1 0.86 -38.89 -4.35
CA GLY A 1 -0.07 -37.80 -4.37
C GLY A 1 -0.10 -37.12 -3.00
N CYS A 2 0.16 -35.84 -2.95
CA CYS A 2 0.23 -35.06 -1.73
C CYS A 2 -1.15 -35.09 -1.03
N GLN A 3 -1.19 -35.62 0.17
CA GLN A 3 -2.45 -35.81 0.92
C GLN A 3 -2.60 -34.82 2.08
N ASP A 4 -1.78 -33.77 2.14
CA ASP A 4 -1.77 -32.82 3.23
C ASP A 4 -2.98 -31.87 3.20
N GLY A 5 -3.55 -31.60 4.38
CA GLY A 5 -4.76 -30.80 4.55
C GLY A 5 -4.76 -29.43 3.82
N PRO A 6 -3.67 -28.65 3.87
CA PRO A 6 -3.58 -27.37 3.16
C PRO A 6 -3.71 -27.50 1.63
N ILE A 7 -3.07 -28.49 1.03
CA ILE A 7 -3.13 -28.71 -0.43
C ILE A 7 -4.54 -29.15 -0.88
N ARG A 8 -5.22 -29.97 -0.09
CA ARG A 8 -6.62 -30.33 -0.37
C ARG A 8 -7.54 -29.11 -0.37
N THR A 9 -7.31 -28.19 0.56
CA THR A 9 -8.07 -26.93 0.63
C THR A 9 -7.81 -26.08 -0.59
N ILE A 10 -6.53 -25.88 -0.99
CA ILE A 10 -6.15 -25.11 -2.19
C ILE A 10 -6.80 -25.72 -3.44
N VAL A 11 -6.72 -27.04 -3.63
CA VAL A 11 -7.35 -27.73 -4.77
C VAL A 11 -8.86 -27.55 -4.78
N ARG A 12 -9.52 -27.64 -3.62
CA ARG A 12 -10.96 -27.43 -3.51
C ARG A 12 -11.37 -26.01 -3.87
N GLU A 13 -10.66 -24.99 -3.36
CA GLU A 13 -10.95 -23.59 -3.66
C GLU A 13 -10.65 -23.26 -5.13
N ALA A 14 -9.53 -23.76 -5.67
CA ALA A 14 -9.20 -23.60 -7.09
C ALA A 14 -10.28 -24.18 -8.03
N LYS A 15 -10.87 -25.30 -7.68
CA LYS A 15 -11.99 -25.88 -8.43
C LYS A 15 -13.27 -25.05 -8.39
N LYS A 16 -13.51 -24.32 -7.30
CA LYS A 16 -14.67 -23.42 -7.19
C LYS A 16 -14.53 -22.16 -8.06
N THR A 17 -13.29 -21.76 -8.35
CA THR A 17 -12.98 -20.54 -9.12
C THR A 17 -12.62 -20.85 -10.58
N ASP A 18 -12.90 -22.06 -11.07
CA ASP A 18 -12.55 -22.51 -12.42
C ASP A 18 -11.05 -22.37 -12.78
N ALA A 19 -10.18 -22.35 -11.78
CA ALA A 19 -8.74 -22.27 -12.01
C ALA A 19 -8.22 -23.53 -12.68
N ILE A 20 -7.36 -23.40 -13.67
CA ILE A 20 -6.73 -24.52 -14.38
C ILE A 20 -5.75 -25.20 -13.43
N LEU A 21 -6.09 -26.42 -12.98
CA LEU A 21 -5.23 -27.24 -12.14
C LEU A 21 -4.38 -28.20 -12.98
N LYS A 22 -3.08 -28.16 -12.75
CA LYS A 22 -2.13 -29.13 -13.32
C LYS A 22 -1.39 -29.83 -12.18
N PHE A 23 -1.43 -31.18 -12.16
CA PHE A 23 -0.67 -31.97 -11.21
C PHE A 23 0.64 -32.36 -11.90
N VAL A 24 1.76 -31.97 -11.31
CA VAL A 24 3.11 -32.18 -11.83
C VAL A 24 4.02 -32.74 -10.73
N ASP A 25 5.18 -33.27 -11.08
CA ASP A 25 6.20 -33.69 -10.14
C ASP A 25 6.92 -32.47 -9.48
N LYS A 26 7.74 -32.78 -8.47
CA LYS A 26 8.50 -31.77 -7.75
C LYS A 26 9.55 -31.10 -8.61
N GLU A 27 10.13 -31.83 -9.58
CA GLU A 27 11.13 -31.29 -10.48
C GLU A 27 10.53 -30.20 -11.36
N ARG A 28 9.31 -30.41 -11.86
CA ARG A 28 8.60 -29.40 -12.64
C ARG A 28 8.26 -28.17 -11.82
N LEU A 29 7.90 -28.31 -10.56
CA LEU A 29 7.67 -27.20 -9.66
C LEU A 29 8.96 -26.39 -9.41
N ASN A 30 10.10 -27.07 -9.20
CA ASN A 30 11.41 -26.44 -9.05
C ASN A 30 11.86 -25.67 -10.30
N GLN A 31 11.42 -26.08 -11.51
CA GLN A 31 11.69 -25.35 -12.75
C GLN A 31 10.84 -24.06 -12.88
N LEU A 32 9.69 -24.01 -12.24
CA LEU A 32 8.78 -22.86 -12.30
C LEU A 32 9.13 -21.75 -11.31
N THR A 33 9.83 -22.10 -10.21
CA THR A 33 10.23 -21.12 -9.19
C THR A 33 11.47 -21.62 -8.44
N ASN A 34 12.33 -20.69 -8.06
CA ASN A 34 13.48 -20.93 -7.18
C ASN A 34 13.09 -20.77 -5.68
N GLU A 35 11.86 -20.39 -5.38
CA GLU A 35 11.35 -20.19 -4.04
C GLU A 35 10.89 -21.51 -3.40
N HIS A 36 10.73 -21.51 -2.07
CA HIS A 36 10.17 -22.61 -1.33
C HIS A 36 8.66 -22.78 -1.61
N HIS A 37 8.33 -23.54 -2.66
CA HIS A 37 6.97 -23.67 -3.18
C HIS A 37 6.03 -24.59 -2.35
N GLN A 38 6.56 -25.36 -1.38
CA GLN A 38 5.78 -26.27 -0.51
C GLN A 38 4.79 -27.20 -1.26
N GLY A 39 5.12 -27.56 -2.50
CA GLY A 39 4.29 -28.44 -3.34
C GLY A 39 3.23 -27.75 -4.17
N VAL A 40 3.15 -26.43 -4.19
CA VAL A 40 2.20 -25.64 -4.99
C VAL A 40 2.88 -24.44 -5.63
N VAL A 41 2.61 -24.21 -6.93
CA VAL A 41 2.96 -22.99 -7.65
C VAL A 41 1.69 -22.48 -8.34
N ALA A 42 1.34 -21.22 -8.15
CA ALA A 42 0.26 -20.56 -8.85
C ALA A 42 0.81 -19.61 -9.92
N ILE A 43 0.34 -19.77 -11.15
CA ILE A 43 0.59 -18.81 -12.23
C ILE A 43 -0.66 -17.94 -12.32
N VAL A 44 -0.52 -16.67 -11.99
CA VAL A 44 -1.60 -15.70 -11.99
C VAL A 44 -1.36 -14.64 -13.05
N ALA A 45 -2.45 -13.97 -13.49
CA ALA A 45 -2.33 -12.80 -14.36
C ALA A 45 -1.48 -11.72 -13.67
N ALA A 46 -0.84 -10.88 -14.47
CA ALA A 46 -0.18 -9.69 -13.96
C ALA A 46 -1.19 -8.83 -13.19
N TYR A 47 -0.75 -8.19 -12.07
CA TYR A 47 -1.60 -7.32 -11.30
C TYR A 47 -2.11 -6.15 -12.15
N GLU A 48 -3.41 -5.95 -12.17
CA GLU A 48 -4.04 -4.81 -12.84
C GLU A 48 -4.06 -3.61 -11.88
N TYR A 49 -3.31 -2.56 -12.27
CA TYR A 49 -3.30 -1.31 -11.53
C TYR A 49 -4.61 -0.55 -11.76
N GLY A 50 -5.16 -0.01 -10.67
CA GLY A 50 -6.32 0.84 -10.73
C GLY A 50 -6.02 2.23 -11.30
N THR A 51 -7.06 3.04 -11.37
CA THR A 51 -7.02 4.45 -11.77
C THR A 51 -7.32 5.37 -10.59
N ILE A 52 -7.00 6.65 -10.70
CA ILE A 52 -7.40 7.66 -9.68
C ILE A 52 -8.92 7.69 -9.50
N GLU A 53 -9.67 7.52 -10.56
CA GLU A 53 -11.15 7.50 -10.52
C GLU A 53 -11.68 6.32 -9.69
N ASP A 54 -11.03 5.15 -9.76
CA ASP A 54 -11.42 4.00 -8.93
C ASP A 54 -11.29 4.31 -7.44
N LEU A 55 -10.28 5.12 -7.04
CA LEU A 55 -10.10 5.52 -5.64
C LEU A 55 -11.22 6.45 -5.16
N PHE A 56 -11.60 7.43 -5.97
CA PHE A 56 -12.70 8.34 -5.63
C PHE A 56 -14.05 7.60 -5.61
N LYS A 57 -14.31 6.77 -6.62
CA LYS A 57 -15.51 5.95 -6.67
C LYS A 57 -15.66 5.09 -5.41
N ARG A 58 -14.56 4.52 -4.94
CA ARG A 58 -14.55 3.71 -3.72
C ARG A 58 -14.87 4.56 -2.46
N ALA A 59 -14.40 5.80 -2.39
CA ALA A 59 -14.75 6.71 -1.30
C ALA A 59 -16.24 7.08 -1.35
N GLU A 60 -16.76 7.39 -2.54
CA GLU A 60 -18.18 7.70 -2.76
C GLU A 60 -19.09 6.52 -2.40
N GLU A 61 -18.77 5.29 -2.86
CA GLU A 61 -19.51 4.07 -2.53
C GLU A 61 -19.62 3.80 -1.02
N LYS A 62 -18.60 4.24 -0.25
CA LYS A 62 -18.61 4.13 1.21
C LYS A 62 -19.24 5.34 1.92
N GLY A 63 -19.51 6.43 1.20
CA GLY A 63 -19.96 7.68 1.80
C GLY A 63 -18.91 8.33 2.70
N GLU A 64 -17.64 8.17 2.38
CA GLU A 64 -16.50 8.63 3.19
C GLU A 64 -15.71 9.71 2.45
N ASP A 65 -15.09 10.63 3.21
CA ASP A 65 -14.09 11.55 2.66
C ASP A 65 -12.91 10.75 2.06
N PRO A 66 -12.41 11.09 0.85
CA PRO A 66 -11.27 10.43 0.25
C PRO A 66 -10.06 10.34 1.19
N PHE A 67 -9.47 9.15 1.29
CA PHE A 67 -8.25 8.90 2.04
C PHE A 67 -7.30 8.04 1.19
N PHE A 68 -6.19 8.63 0.77
CA PHE A 68 -5.19 7.96 -0.07
C PHE A 68 -3.83 7.94 0.61
N ILE A 69 -3.02 6.93 0.31
CA ILE A 69 -1.61 6.88 0.71
C ILE A 69 -0.76 7.01 -0.55
N LEU A 70 0.09 8.03 -0.61
CA LEU A 70 1.02 8.29 -1.70
C LEU A 70 2.43 7.89 -1.27
N LEU A 71 3.12 7.13 -2.10
CA LEU A 71 4.46 6.67 -1.80
C LEU A 71 5.48 7.35 -2.71
N ASP A 72 6.45 8.03 -2.13
CA ASP A 72 7.50 8.73 -2.86
C ASP A 72 8.83 7.97 -2.72
N GLY A 73 9.08 7.06 -3.68
CA GLY A 73 10.35 6.36 -3.76
C GLY A 73 10.49 5.12 -2.85
N ILE A 74 9.41 4.46 -2.47
CA ILE A 74 9.47 3.18 -1.75
C ILE A 74 9.96 2.09 -2.71
N GLU A 75 11.14 1.52 -2.47
CA GLU A 75 11.80 0.52 -3.32
C GLU A 75 11.76 -0.89 -2.73
N ASP A 76 11.61 -1.02 -1.41
CA ASP A 76 11.51 -2.33 -0.75
C ASP A 76 10.12 -2.94 -0.92
N PRO A 77 10.00 -4.14 -1.54
CA PRO A 77 8.72 -4.83 -1.71
C PRO A 77 8.06 -5.23 -0.38
N HIS A 78 8.83 -5.44 0.69
CA HIS A 78 8.28 -5.73 2.01
C HIS A 78 7.56 -4.51 2.58
N ASN A 79 8.14 -3.32 2.45
CA ASN A 79 7.51 -2.08 2.87
C ASN A 79 6.26 -1.78 2.05
N LEU A 80 6.31 -1.90 0.73
CA LEU A 80 5.12 -1.70 -0.10
C LEU A 80 3.98 -2.63 0.31
N GLY A 81 4.25 -3.93 0.49
CA GLY A 81 3.24 -4.89 0.90
C GLY A 81 2.66 -4.59 2.29
N ALA A 82 3.51 -4.22 3.25
CA ALA A 82 3.08 -3.84 4.59
C ALA A 82 2.23 -2.54 4.57
N ILE A 83 2.60 -1.56 3.75
CA ILE A 83 1.83 -0.30 3.59
C ILE A 83 0.47 -0.58 2.96
N ILE A 84 0.38 -1.42 1.92
CA ILE A 84 -0.91 -1.81 1.32
C ILE A 84 -1.81 -2.50 2.36
N ARG A 85 -1.24 -3.38 3.19
CA ARG A 85 -1.98 -4.01 4.28
C ARG A 85 -2.47 -2.99 5.31
N THR A 86 -1.63 -2.07 5.71
CA THR A 86 -1.99 -0.96 6.61
C THR A 86 -3.07 -0.07 6.01
N ALA A 87 -2.93 0.31 4.73
CA ALA A 87 -3.92 1.10 3.99
C ALA A 87 -5.30 0.42 4.01
N ASN A 88 -5.34 -0.89 3.76
CA ASN A 88 -6.58 -1.66 3.85
C ASN A 88 -7.22 -1.59 5.24
N LEU A 89 -6.43 -1.86 6.29
CA LEU A 89 -6.92 -1.90 7.67
C LEU A 89 -7.31 -0.52 8.21
N ALA A 90 -6.65 0.54 7.75
CA ALA A 90 -6.98 1.93 8.08
C ALA A 90 -8.16 2.50 7.25
N GLY A 91 -8.71 1.71 6.32
CA GLY A 91 -9.81 2.16 5.47
C GLY A 91 -9.39 3.13 4.37
N ALA A 92 -8.10 3.24 4.03
CA ALA A 92 -7.68 4.04 2.89
C ALA A 92 -8.28 3.49 1.58
N HIS A 93 -8.71 4.38 0.71
CA HIS A 93 -9.40 4.02 -0.52
C HIS A 93 -8.45 3.53 -1.61
N GLY A 94 -7.14 3.78 -1.45
CA GLY A 94 -6.10 3.21 -2.29
C GLY A 94 -4.71 3.73 -2.00
N VAL A 95 -3.74 3.14 -2.71
CA VAL A 95 -2.32 3.49 -2.62
C VAL A 95 -1.83 3.96 -3.98
N ILE A 96 -1.11 5.08 -4.02
CA ILE A 96 -0.57 5.68 -5.25
C ILE A 96 0.95 5.55 -5.22
N ILE A 97 1.52 4.97 -6.27
CA ILE A 97 2.97 4.77 -6.43
C ILE A 97 3.48 5.38 -7.73
N PRO A 98 4.73 5.84 -7.81
CA PRO A 98 5.29 6.31 -9.07
C PRO A 98 5.63 5.12 -10.00
N LYS A 99 5.64 5.37 -11.31
CA LYS A 99 6.05 4.38 -12.32
C LYS A 99 7.54 4.04 -12.27
N HIS A 100 8.36 4.99 -11.83
CA HIS A 100 9.80 4.89 -11.78
C HIS A 100 10.32 5.16 -10.38
N ARG A 101 11.50 4.64 -10.05
CA ARG A 101 12.15 4.78 -8.73
C ARG A 101 11.25 4.32 -7.58
N ALA A 102 10.53 3.23 -7.80
CA ALA A 102 9.71 2.57 -6.81
C ALA A 102 9.49 1.11 -7.20
N VAL A 103 9.28 0.28 -6.22
CA VAL A 103 8.88 -1.10 -6.46
C VAL A 103 7.42 -1.15 -6.95
N GLY A 104 7.18 -1.99 -7.95
CA GLY A 104 5.81 -2.34 -8.37
C GLY A 104 5.26 -3.53 -7.61
N ILE A 105 4.07 -3.97 -8.01
CA ILE A 105 3.48 -5.18 -7.44
C ILE A 105 4.23 -6.41 -7.96
N THR A 106 4.87 -7.09 -7.04
CA THR A 106 5.63 -8.33 -7.23
C THR A 106 5.02 -9.46 -6.42
N PRO A 107 5.41 -10.73 -6.62
CA PRO A 107 4.99 -11.83 -5.75
C PRO A 107 5.31 -11.59 -4.27
N THR A 108 6.44 -10.94 -3.97
CA THR A 108 6.81 -10.56 -2.61
C THR A 108 5.82 -9.56 -2.02
N VAL A 109 5.43 -8.53 -2.77
CA VAL A 109 4.40 -7.55 -2.34
C VAL A 109 3.06 -8.24 -2.11
N ALA A 110 2.64 -9.12 -3.02
CA ALA A 110 1.40 -9.88 -2.85
C ALA A 110 1.42 -10.72 -1.57
N LYS A 111 2.55 -11.38 -1.28
CA LYS A 111 2.74 -12.18 -0.07
C LYS A 111 2.73 -11.31 1.20
N THR A 112 3.49 -10.22 1.22
CA THR A 112 3.65 -9.35 2.40
C THR A 112 2.40 -8.51 2.68
N SER A 113 1.59 -8.22 1.67
CA SER A 113 0.28 -7.58 1.85
C SER A 113 -0.77 -8.48 2.51
N ALA A 114 -0.48 -9.79 2.71
CA ALA A 114 -1.39 -10.77 3.31
C ALA A 114 -2.80 -10.76 2.66
N GLY A 115 -2.87 -10.56 1.34
CA GLY A 115 -4.11 -10.53 0.57
C GLY A 115 -4.78 -9.16 0.47
N ALA A 116 -4.30 -8.14 1.19
CA ALA A 116 -4.88 -6.79 1.14
C ALA A 116 -4.85 -6.17 -0.26
N ILE A 117 -3.91 -6.58 -1.10
CA ILE A 117 -3.80 -6.16 -2.50
C ILE A 117 -5.06 -6.45 -3.33
N ASN A 118 -5.85 -7.46 -2.94
CA ASN A 118 -7.10 -7.81 -3.63
C ASN A 118 -8.26 -6.88 -3.26
N TYR A 119 -8.09 -6.09 -2.21
CA TYR A 119 -9.12 -5.23 -1.64
C TYR A 119 -8.77 -3.74 -1.68
N THR A 120 -7.49 -3.41 -1.86
CA THR A 120 -6.99 -2.03 -1.87
C THR A 120 -6.35 -1.75 -3.22
N PRO A 121 -6.99 -0.95 -4.07
CA PRO A 121 -6.43 -0.62 -5.38
C PRO A 121 -5.09 0.10 -5.24
N VAL A 122 -4.14 -0.29 -6.08
CA VAL A 122 -2.87 0.41 -6.23
C VAL A 122 -2.85 1.09 -7.59
N VAL A 123 -2.53 2.37 -7.60
CA VAL A 123 -2.48 3.21 -8.81
C VAL A 123 -1.04 3.56 -9.14
N LYS A 124 -0.65 3.41 -10.41
CA LYS A 124 0.65 3.87 -10.90
C LYS A 124 0.53 5.20 -11.62
N VAL A 125 1.30 6.20 -11.15
CA VAL A 125 1.33 7.52 -11.76
C VAL A 125 2.73 7.86 -12.30
N THR A 126 2.78 8.72 -13.30
CA THR A 126 4.07 9.12 -13.88
C THR A 126 4.84 10.08 -12.97
N ASN A 127 4.11 10.96 -12.26
CA ASN A 127 4.68 11.99 -11.41
C ASN A 127 3.77 12.25 -10.20
N ILE A 128 4.26 11.93 -9.01
CA ILE A 128 3.52 12.11 -7.75
C ILE A 128 3.12 13.58 -7.55
N GLY A 129 4.05 14.54 -7.73
CA GLY A 129 3.77 15.95 -7.51
C GLY A 129 2.68 16.50 -8.46
N LYS A 130 2.70 16.11 -9.74
CA LYS A 130 1.63 16.49 -10.68
C LYS A 130 0.29 15.87 -10.28
N THR A 131 0.30 14.61 -9.87
CA THR A 131 -0.91 13.95 -9.37
C THR A 131 -1.45 14.64 -8.11
N MET A 132 -0.59 15.09 -7.21
CA MET A 132 -1.02 15.87 -6.04
C MET A 132 -1.71 17.18 -6.45
N ASP A 133 -1.19 17.91 -7.46
CA ASP A 133 -1.84 19.12 -7.97
C ASP A 133 -3.26 18.83 -8.48
N GLU A 134 -3.40 17.77 -9.29
CA GLU A 134 -4.71 17.32 -9.81
C GLU A 134 -5.68 16.90 -8.70
N LEU A 135 -5.17 16.26 -7.64
CA LEU A 135 -5.98 15.85 -6.49
C LEU A 135 -6.36 17.04 -5.58
N LYS A 136 -5.50 18.06 -5.47
CA LYS A 136 -5.81 19.33 -4.78
C LYS A 136 -6.96 20.09 -5.45
N GLU A 137 -7.00 20.11 -6.79
CA GLU A 137 -8.12 20.68 -7.54
C GLU A 137 -9.46 19.98 -7.21
N ARG A 138 -9.39 18.73 -6.74
CA ARG A 138 -10.53 17.94 -6.27
C ARG A 138 -10.79 18.05 -4.76
N GLY A 139 -10.15 18.99 -4.08
CA GLY A 139 -10.38 19.29 -2.67
C GLY A 139 -9.60 18.44 -1.67
N MET A 140 -8.58 17.72 -2.11
CA MET A 140 -7.73 16.95 -1.19
C MET A 140 -6.62 17.80 -0.57
N TRP A 141 -6.30 17.51 0.68
CA TRP A 141 -5.15 18.02 1.42
C TRP A 141 -4.08 16.95 1.53
N PHE A 142 -2.82 17.36 1.71
CA PHE A 142 -1.70 16.42 1.80
C PHE A 142 -0.87 16.64 3.05
N ALA A 143 -0.62 15.55 3.78
CA ALA A 143 0.27 15.51 4.93
C ALA A 143 1.45 14.58 4.61
N CYS A 144 2.70 15.06 4.71
CA CYS A 144 3.86 14.21 4.55
C CYS A 144 4.54 13.91 5.89
N ALA A 145 5.06 12.68 6.01
CA ALA A 145 5.88 12.27 7.13
C ALA A 145 7.27 12.90 7.07
N ASP A 146 7.62 13.72 8.03
CA ASP A 146 8.96 14.30 8.17
C ASP A 146 9.23 14.70 9.62
N MET A 147 10.48 14.53 10.09
CA MET A 147 10.86 14.80 11.49
C MET A 147 10.79 16.29 11.85
N ASP A 148 10.96 17.18 10.87
CA ASP A 148 10.95 18.63 11.05
C ASP A 148 9.54 19.24 11.08
N GLY A 149 8.50 18.37 11.00
CA GLY A 149 7.11 18.80 10.96
C GLY A 149 6.51 19.09 12.34
N GLU A 150 5.28 19.61 12.31
CA GLU A 150 4.44 19.68 13.51
C GLU A 150 4.02 18.28 13.96
N VAL A 151 3.91 18.08 15.27
CA VAL A 151 3.44 16.79 15.83
C VAL A 151 2.06 16.47 15.28
N ILE A 152 1.93 15.31 14.64
CA ILE A 152 0.72 14.88 13.94
C ILE A 152 -0.54 14.94 14.80
N TYR A 153 -0.43 14.72 16.11
CA TYR A 153 -1.56 14.73 17.05
C TYR A 153 -2.20 16.12 17.25
N ARG A 154 -1.56 17.19 16.72
CA ARG A 154 -2.05 18.57 16.75
C ARG A 154 -2.65 19.03 15.44
N GLN A 155 -2.50 18.26 14.38
CA GLN A 155 -3.00 18.58 13.04
C GLN A 155 -4.41 18.03 12.83
N ASN A 156 -5.20 18.69 11.99
CA ASN A 156 -6.52 18.21 11.60
C ASN A 156 -6.42 17.40 10.29
N LEU A 157 -6.62 16.09 10.38
CA LEU A 157 -6.54 15.14 9.26
C LEU A 157 -7.91 14.51 8.94
N THR A 158 -9.00 15.16 9.29
CA THR A 158 -10.36 14.55 9.24
C THR A 158 -11.02 14.60 7.87
N GLY A 159 -10.66 15.53 6.99
CA GLY A 159 -11.27 15.68 5.66
C GLY A 159 -10.69 14.77 4.60
N SER A 160 -10.84 15.19 3.33
CA SER A 160 -10.20 14.50 2.19
C SER A 160 -8.70 14.64 2.29
N ILE A 161 -8.00 13.55 2.58
CA ILE A 161 -6.57 13.56 2.93
C ILE A 161 -5.74 12.56 2.14
N GLY A 162 -4.56 12.97 1.70
CA GLY A 162 -3.49 12.12 1.19
C GLY A 162 -2.31 12.10 2.16
N LEU A 163 -1.91 10.93 2.63
CA LEU A 163 -0.67 10.76 3.39
C LEU A 163 0.47 10.45 2.45
N VAL A 164 1.54 11.24 2.51
CA VAL A 164 2.74 11.06 1.70
C VAL A 164 3.85 10.44 2.54
N ILE A 165 4.31 9.26 2.13
CA ILE A 165 5.36 8.50 2.80
C ILE A 165 6.56 8.43 1.86
N GLY A 166 7.71 8.85 2.34
CA GLY A 166 8.97 8.84 1.61
C GLY A 166 9.79 7.57 1.81
N ASN A 167 10.90 7.52 1.09
CA ASN A 167 11.93 6.48 1.21
C ASN A 167 12.61 6.53 2.58
N GLU A 168 13.06 5.38 3.10
CA GLU A 168 13.69 5.28 4.43
C GLU A 168 14.99 6.11 4.55
N GLY A 169 15.74 6.23 3.46
CA GLY A 169 17.02 6.94 3.49
C GLY A 169 16.91 8.43 3.19
N SER A 170 16.09 8.80 2.20
CA SER A 170 15.98 10.19 1.70
C SER A 170 14.72 10.92 2.14
N GLY A 171 13.78 10.22 2.77
CA GLY A 171 12.47 10.78 3.12
C GLY A 171 11.63 11.11 1.89
N VAL A 172 10.72 12.05 2.05
CA VAL A 172 9.91 12.61 0.96
C VAL A 172 10.77 13.57 0.15
N SER A 173 10.76 13.46 -1.18
CA SER A 173 11.53 14.34 -2.04
C SER A 173 11.10 15.81 -1.87
N ARG A 174 12.07 16.74 -2.03
CA ARG A 174 11.83 18.16 -1.80
C ARG A 174 10.63 18.69 -2.58
N LEU A 175 10.53 18.37 -3.86
CA LEU A 175 9.43 18.85 -4.72
C LEU A 175 8.06 18.32 -4.30
N VAL A 176 7.99 17.11 -3.76
CA VAL A 176 6.74 16.52 -3.22
C VAL A 176 6.43 17.15 -1.86
N LYS A 177 7.43 17.32 -0.99
CA LYS A 177 7.29 17.96 0.32
C LYS A 177 6.78 19.41 0.20
N GLU A 178 7.29 20.20 -0.76
CA GLU A 178 6.84 21.57 -1.04
C GLU A 178 5.36 21.67 -1.46
N LYS A 179 4.78 20.56 -1.94
CA LYS A 179 3.35 20.47 -2.32
C LYS A 179 2.45 19.98 -1.20
N CYS A 180 3.01 19.51 -0.10
CA CYS A 180 2.22 19.10 1.07
C CYS A 180 1.69 20.33 1.82
N ASP A 181 0.49 20.23 2.33
CA ASP A 181 -0.17 21.28 3.13
C ASP A 181 0.24 21.16 4.61
N PHE A 182 0.59 19.94 5.02
CA PHE A 182 1.06 19.63 6.37
C PHE A 182 2.38 18.86 6.30
N ILE A 183 3.33 19.27 7.13
CA ILE A 183 4.52 18.50 7.43
C ILE A 183 4.29 17.90 8.81
N SER A 184 4.23 16.57 8.89
CA SER A 184 3.78 15.85 10.06
C SER A 184 4.90 15.05 10.68
N SER A 185 5.21 15.31 11.95
CA SER A 185 6.19 14.52 12.69
C SER A 185 5.54 13.55 13.66
N ILE A 186 6.16 12.39 13.81
CA ILE A 186 5.86 11.42 14.86
C ILE A 186 6.85 11.67 16.00
N PRO A 187 6.37 11.96 17.23
CA PRO A 187 7.29 12.27 18.34
C PRO A 187 8.17 11.04 18.67
N MET A 188 9.47 11.19 18.50
CA MET A 188 10.47 10.19 18.89
C MET A 188 10.97 10.44 20.32
N LYS A 189 11.31 9.38 21.05
CA LYS A 189 11.81 9.43 22.42
C LYS A 189 13.14 8.68 22.60
N GLY A 190 13.58 7.99 21.55
CA GLY A 190 14.83 7.22 21.55
C GLY A 190 15.97 7.98 20.86
N ASP A 191 17.11 7.31 20.75
CA ASP A 191 18.32 7.84 20.13
C ASP A 191 18.32 7.72 18.60
N ILE A 192 17.39 6.93 18.04
CA ILE A 192 17.19 6.78 16.60
C ILE A 192 16.11 7.77 16.17
N ASP A 193 16.37 8.49 15.10
CA ASP A 193 15.58 9.63 14.61
C ASP A 193 14.47 9.28 13.61
N SER A 194 14.41 8.04 13.15
CA SER A 194 13.44 7.63 12.11
C SER A 194 12.83 6.25 12.36
N LEU A 195 11.59 6.07 11.93
CA LEU A 195 10.90 4.78 11.86
C LEU A 195 11.08 4.17 10.46
N ASN A 196 10.98 2.85 10.38
CA ASN A 196 10.77 2.19 9.09
C ASN A 196 9.54 2.80 8.39
N ALA A 197 9.60 2.97 7.06
CA ALA A 197 8.55 3.64 6.28
C ALA A 197 7.15 3.01 6.45
N SER A 198 7.06 1.68 6.52
CA SER A 198 5.78 1.01 6.73
C SER A 198 5.22 1.19 8.14
N VAL A 199 6.09 1.33 9.12
CA VAL A 199 5.70 1.64 10.52
C VAL A 199 5.21 3.07 10.62
N ALA A 200 5.95 4.04 10.03
CA ALA A 200 5.53 5.45 9.96
C ALA A 200 4.17 5.58 9.26
N ALA A 201 3.99 4.91 8.12
CA ALA A 201 2.71 4.86 7.42
C ALA A 201 1.57 4.34 8.32
N GLY A 202 1.86 3.34 9.16
CA GLY A 202 0.90 2.79 10.12
C GLY A 202 0.48 3.81 11.17
N VAL A 203 1.45 4.46 11.82
CA VAL A 203 1.16 5.48 12.84
C VAL A 203 0.32 6.62 12.26
N LEU A 204 0.71 7.15 11.09
CA LEU A 204 0.00 8.25 10.43
C LEU A 204 -1.40 7.84 9.96
N ALA A 205 -1.54 6.67 9.35
CA ALA A 205 -2.83 6.19 8.86
C ALA A 205 -3.83 5.96 10.00
N PHE A 206 -3.39 5.37 11.11
CA PHE A 206 -4.26 5.15 12.26
C PHE A 206 -4.55 6.42 13.06
N GLU A 207 -3.72 7.46 12.96
CA GLU A 207 -4.10 8.79 13.47
C GLU A 207 -5.26 9.40 12.66
N VAL A 208 -5.27 9.26 11.33
CA VAL A 208 -6.44 9.63 10.52
C VAL A 208 -7.69 8.86 10.97
N VAL A 209 -7.56 7.55 11.19
CA VAL A 209 -8.68 6.72 11.70
C VAL A 209 -9.16 7.23 13.04
N ARG A 210 -8.25 7.46 13.99
CA ARG A 210 -8.59 7.97 15.33
C ARG A 210 -9.37 9.27 15.26
N GLN A 211 -8.92 10.21 14.43
CA GLN A 211 -9.59 11.51 14.27
C GLN A 211 -10.96 11.36 13.62
N ARG A 212 -11.12 10.49 12.63
CA ARG A 212 -12.41 10.24 11.98
C ARG A 212 -13.42 9.54 12.88
N LEU A 213 -12.97 8.67 13.80
CA LEU A 213 -13.82 8.02 14.79
C LEU A 213 -14.25 8.94 15.93
N GLY A 214 -13.50 9.99 16.19
CA GLY A 214 -13.80 10.97 17.27
C GLY A 214 -14.73 12.12 16.87
N LYS A 215 -15.33 12.02 15.68
CA LYS A 215 -16.31 12.99 15.17
C LYS A 215 -17.72 12.68 15.61
#